data_0b301e4f40d63b5c7bb2814ebd33d065
#
_entry.id   0b301e4f40d63b5c7bb2814ebd33d065
#
_cell.length_a   1.000
_cell.length_b   1.000
_cell.length_c   1.000
_cell.angle_alpha   90.00
_cell.angle_beta   90.00
_cell.angle_gamma   90.00
#
_symmetry.space_group_name_H-M   'P 1'
#
loop_
_entity.id
_entity.type
_entity.pdbx_description
1 polymer ?
#
loop_
_entity_poly.entity_id
_entity_poly.type
_entity_poly.pdbx_seq_one_letter_code
_entity_poly.pdbx_strand_id
1 'polypeptide(L)'
;MALQSLDIKRLSATTLPEPQVRVPATGTVAKLIDVSKCIGCKACQTACMEWNDLRDEIGTTTGIYDNPRDLSEHSWTVMRFSEYENTEGDLEWLIRKDGCMHCEDPGCLKACPSPGAIVQYTNGIVDFHEENCIGCGYCITGCPFNVPRISKQDNRAYKCTLCSDRVAVGQEPACVKTCPTGAIMFGTKEDMKQQAADRIVDLKDRGFQNAGLYDPAGVGGTHVMYVLHHADKPTLYHGLPQNPKISVMVSIWKGLAKPLALAGIAFAAVAGFFHYTRVGPNEVTEAEEAEAQHEVDEARRSREASDEAR
;
A
#
# COMPACT_ATOMS: atom_id res chain seq x y z
N MET A 1 28.85 -3.04 13.27
CA MET A 1 27.92 -3.08 12.14
C MET A 1 27.73 -1.67 11.63
N ALA A 2 27.92 -1.42 10.34
CA ALA A 2 27.63 -0.11 9.77
C ALA A 2 26.13 0.13 9.78
N LEU A 3 25.69 1.27 10.30
CA LEU A 3 24.29 1.71 10.18
C LEU A 3 23.93 1.81 8.69
N GLN A 4 22.86 1.14 8.28
CA GLN A 4 22.33 1.32 6.94
C GLN A 4 21.62 2.68 6.91
N SER A 5 22.09 3.60 6.08
CA SER A 5 21.36 4.83 5.82
C SER A 5 20.09 4.50 5.05
N LEU A 6 18.93 4.93 5.55
CA LEU A 6 17.67 4.87 4.84
C LEU A 6 17.49 6.14 4.01
N ASP A 7 18.16 6.20 2.86
CA ASP A 7 17.98 7.31 1.95
C ASP A 7 16.65 7.17 1.20
N ILE A 8 15.89 8.25 1.14
CA ILE A 8 14.59 8.28 0.47
C ILE A 8 14.80 8.31 -1.04
N LYS A 9 14.29 7.30 -1.74
CA LYS A 9 14.28 7.21 -3.20
C LYS A 9 13.09 7.96 -3.80
N ARG A 10 11.90 7.83 -3.20
CA ARG A 10 10.65 8.44 -3.68
C ARG A 10 9.78 8.88 -2.51
N LEU A 11 9.10 10.00 -2.71
CA LEU A 11 8.05 10.51 -1.82
C LEU A 11 6.71 10.50 -2.54
N SER A 12 5.61 10.32 -1.78
CA SER A 12 4.25 10.50 -2.31
C SER A 12 4.01 11.95 -2.75
N ALA A 13 3.06 12.14 -3.67
CA ALA A 13 2.64 13.42 -4.23
C ALA A 13 3.72 14.23 -4.98
N THR A 14 4.94 13.71 -5.15
CA THR A 14 5.96 14.38 -5.96
C THR A 14 5.75 14.11 -7.44
N THR A 15 5.89 15.16 -8.26
CA THR A 15 5.94 15.08 -9.73
C THR A 15 7.35 15.27 -10.27
N LEU A 16 8.31 15.53 -9.39
CA LEU A 16 9.71 15.72 -9.79
C LEU A 16 10.28 14.38 -10.30
N PRO A 17 11.21 14.42 -11.28
CA PRO A 17 11.98 13.25 -11.66
C PRO A 17 12.66 12.68 -10.41
N GLU A 18 12.93 11.39 -10.43
CA GLU A 18 13.60 10.72 -9.31
C GLU A 18 14.85 11.52 -8.92
N PRO A 19 15.01 11.89 -7.64
CA PRO A 19 16.26 12.48 -7.22
C PRO A 19 17.38 11.51 -7.58
N GLN A 20 18.47 12.01 -8.15
CA GLN A 20 19.67 11.20 -8.36
C GLN A 20 20.25 10.86 -7.00
N VAL A 21 19.76 9.78 -6.42
CA VAL A 21 20.21 9.30 -5.11
C VAL A 21 21.55 8.60 -5.32
N ARG A 22 22.57 9.03 -4.59
CA ARG A 22 23.80 8.23 -4.45
C ARG A 22 23.39 6.92 -3.81
N VAL A 23 23.45 5.82 -4.58
CA VAL A 23 23.16 4.48 -4.08
C VAL A 23 24.15 4.18 -2.94
N PRO A 24 23.70 3.98 -1.70
CA PRO A 24 24.60 3.51 -0.66
C PRO A 24 25.24 2.20 -1.06
N ALA A 25 26.43 1.93 -0.58
CA ALA A 25 27.21 0.72 -0.89
C ALA A 25 26.54 -0.60 -0.40
N THR A 26 25.43 -0.51 0.30
CA THR A 26 24.62 -1.63 0.75
C THR A 26 23.39 -1.76 -0.18
N GLY A 27 23.41 -2.76 -1.06
CA GLY A 27 22.40 -3.00 -2.08
C GLY A 27 20.95 -3.09 -1.58
N THR A 28 20.04 -3.26 -2.51
CA THR A 28 18.60 -3.45 -2.22
C THR A 28 18.39 -4.71 -1.38
N VAL A 29 17.53 -4.61 -0.36
CA VAL A 29 17.20 -5.74 0.52
C VAL A 29 15.92 -6.44 0.05
N ALA A 30 15.79 -7.72 0.38
CA ALA A 30 14.55 -8.46 0.17
C ALA A 30 14.32 -9.49 1.27
N LYS A 31 13.06 -9.86 1.40
CA LYS A 31 12.59 -10.98 2.20
C LYS A 31 12.10 -12.10 1.27
N LEU A 32 12.65 -13.28 1.43
CA LEU A 32 12.21 -14.47 0.73
C LEU A 32 11.38 -15.33 1.67
N ILE A 33 10.24 -15.80 1.21
CA ILE A 33 9.33 -16.68 1.95
C ILE A 33 9.19 -17.97 1.17
N ASP A 34 9.75 -19.04 1.70
CA ASP A 34 9.63 -20.39 1.15
C ASP A 34 8.39 -21.06 1.75
N VAL A 35 7.30 -21.10 1.00
CA VAL A 35 6.04 -21.70 1.48
C VAL A 35 6.18 -23.21 1.74
N SER A 36 7.16 -23.87 1.09
CA SER A 36 7.41 -25.29 1.25
C SER A 36 7.99 -25.69 2.61
N LYS A 37 8.59 -24.71 3.31
CA LYS A 37 9.12 -24.86 4.68
C LYS A 37 8.16 -24.35 5.75
N CYS A 38 7.10 -23.64 5.33
CA CYS A 38 6.18 -23.02 6.27
C CYS A 38 5.26 -24.07 6.91
N ILE A 39 5.19 -24.07 8.24
CA ILE A 39 4.34 -24.95 9.03
C ILE A 39 3.10 -24.25 9.60
N GLY A 40 2.84 -23.01 9.23
CA GLY A 40 1.65 -22.27 9.67
C GLY A 40 1.63 -21.91 11.16
N CYS A 41 2.77 -21.93 11.86
CA CYS A 41 2.85 -21.75 13.32
C CYS A 41 2.47 -20.33 13.81
N LYS A 42 2.29 -19.35 12.92
CA LYS A 42 1.94 -17.95 13.21
C LYS A 42 2.98 -17.15 14.02
N ALA A 43 4.14 -17.69 14.34
CA ALA A 43 5.18 -16.98 15.08
C ALA A 43 5.58 -15.65 14.42
N CYS A 44 5.62 -15.59 13.08
CA CYS A 44 5.89 -14.36 12.33
C CYS A 44 4.79 -13.30 12.48
N GLN A 45 3.53 -13.72 12.64
CA GLN A 45 2.39 -12.85 12.92
C GLN A 45 2.49 -12.28 14.34
N THR A 46 2.71 -13.13 15.34
CA THR A 46 2.91 -12.73 16.74
C THR A 46 4.10 -11.78 16.90
N ALA A 47 5.25 -12.11 16.29
CA ALA A 47 6.43 -11.24 16.38
C ALA A 47 6.22 -9.86 15.72
N CYS A 48 5.43 -9.79 14.65
CA CYS A 48 5.05 -8.52 14.04
C CYS A 48 4.17 -7.69 14.99
N MET A 49 3.20 -8.34 15.65
CA MET A 49 2.31 -7.68 16.60
C MET A 49 3.08 -7.17 17.83
N GLU A 50 3.95 -8.00 18.39
CA GLU A 50 4.75 -7.63 19.56
C GLU A 50 5.74 -6.49 19.26
N TRP A 51 6.41 -6.55 18.11
CA TRP A 51 7.42 -5.54 17.77
C TRP A 51 6.79 -4.16 17.47
N ASN A 52 5.62 -4.15 16.83
CA ASN A 52 4.96 -2.91 16.41
C ASN A 52 3.81 -2.48 17.33
N ASP A 53 3.69 -3.11 18.51
CA ASP A 53 2.65 -2.83 19.52
C ASP A 53 1.20 -2.89 18.98
N LEU A 54 0.89 -3.96 18.24
CA LEU A 54 -0.38 -4.17 17.53
C LEU A 54 -1.24 -5.25 18.21
N ARG A 55 -1.46 -5.18 19.52
CA ARG A 55 -1.92 -6.33 20.32
C ARG A 55 -3.41 -6.60 20.33
N ASP A 56 -4.25 -5.70 19.85
CA ASP A 56 -5.67 -5.67 20.23
C ASP A 56 -6.61 -6.54 19.37
N GLU A 57 -6.11 -7.25 18.33
CA GLU A 57 -7.01 -7.90 17.37
C GLU A 57 -7.02 -9.44 17.38
N ILE A 58 -6.32 -10.09 18.30
CA ILE A 58 -6.42 -11.55 18.41
C ILE A 58 -7.70 -11.88 19.16
N GLY A 59 -8.79 -12.03 18.40
CA GLY A 59 -10.05 -12.50 18.94
C GLY A 59 -10.07 -14.02 19.18
N THR A 60 -11.18 -14.48 19.72
CA THR A 60 -11.46 -15.92 19.85
C THR A 60 -11.54 -16.58 18.46
N THR A 61 -10.93 -17.74 18.30
CA THR A 61 -11.02 -18.48 17.04
C THR A 61 -12.48 -18.83 16.72
N THR A 62 -12.84 -18.68 15.45
CA THR A 62 -14.19 -18.99 14.94
C THR A 62 -14.22 -20.32 14.16
N GLY A 63 -13.21 -21.17 14.36
CA GLY A 63 -13.06 -22.42 13.61
C GLY A 63 -12.35 -22.28 12.27
N ILE A 64 -11.83 -21.09 11.95
CA ILE A 64 -11.03 -20.82 10.76
C ILE A 64 -9.58 -20.68 11.18
N TYR A 65 -8.66 -21.22 10.38
CA TYR A 65 -7.21 -21.11 10.65
C TYR A 65 -6.69 -19.68 10.54
N ASP A 66 -7.28 -18.86 9.64
CA ASP A 66 -6.98 -17.45 9.53
C ASP A 66 -7.54 -16.69 10.75
N ASN A 67 -6.65 -16.24 11.62
CA ASN A 67 -7.03 -15.42 12.77
C ASN A 67 -5.91 -14.39 13.05
N PRO A 68 -6.19 -13.08 12.91
CA PRO A 68 -7.44 -12.48 12.43
C PRO A 68 -7.77 -12.86 10.98
N ARG A 69 -9.02 -12.63 10.56
CA ARG A 69 -9.51 -13.04 9.23
C ARG A 69 -8.88 -12.26 8.08
N ASP A 70 -8.46 -11.04 8.32
CA ASP A 70 -7.87 -10.17 7.29
C ASP A 70 -6.79 -9.25 7.90
N LEU A 71 -6.06 -8.58 7.01
CA LEU A 71 -5.16 -7.49 7.37
C LEU A 71 -5.98 -6.32 7.94
N SER A 72 -5.42 -5.64 8.94
CA SER A 72 -5.99 -4.44 9.54
C SER A 72 -4.91 -3.47 9.97
N GLU A 73 -5.29 -2.35 10.57
CA GLU A 73 -4.36 -1.43 11.22
C GLU A 73 -3.55 -2.08 12.34
N HIS A 74 -4.11 -3.11 13.00
CA HIS A 74 -3.48 -3.85 14.10
C HIS A 74 -2.94 -5.22 13.66
N SER A 75 -3.10 -5.61 12.40
CA SER A 75 -2.65 -6.89 11.85
C SER A 75 -2.01 -6.71 10.48
N TRP A 76 -0.73 -6.32 10.47
CA TRP A 76 0.03 -6.06 9.24
C TRP A 76 0.52 -7.33 8.55
N THR A 77 0.35 -8.46 9.21
CA THR A 77 0.72 -9.79 8.72
C THR A 77 -0.32 -10.80 9.18
N VAL A 78 -0.86 -11.57 8.24
CA VAL A 78 -1.80 -12.65 8.51
C VAL A 78 -1.32 -13.92 7.81
N MET A 79 -1.40 -15.05 8.51
CA MET A 79 -1.15 -16.36 7.91
C MET A 79 -2.42 -16.85 7.27
N ARG A 80 -2.36 -17.08 5.95
CA ARG A 80 -3.46 -17.58 5.12
C ARG A 80 -3.30 -19.06 4.88
N PHE A 81 -4.40 -19.76 5.01
CA PHE A 81 -4.49 -21.18 4.78
C PHE A 81 -5.49 -21.44 3.66
N SER A 82 -5.05 -22.15 2.63
CA SER A 82 -5.89 -22.57 1.51
C SER A 82 -5.80 -24.08 1.36
N GLU A 83 -6.91 -24.71 1.09
CA GLU A 83 -7.01 -26.14 0.78
C GLU A 83 -7.17 -26.28 -0.73
N TYR A 84 -6.38 -27.16 -1.32
CA TYR A 84 -6.37 -27.43 -2.74
C TYR A 84 -6.37 -28.95 -2.98
N GLU A 85 -7.36 -29.43 -3.70
CA GLU A 85 -7.39 -30.81 -4.16
C GLU A 85 -6.65 -30.89 -5.51
N ASN A 86 -5.58 -31.68 -5.53
CA ASN A 86 -4.77 -31.87 -6.75
C ASN A 86 -5.50 -32.79 -7.74
N THR A 87 -4.89 -33.00 -8.93
CA THR A 87 -5.48 -33.83 -9.99
C THR A 87 -5.56 -35.32 -9.64
N GLU A 88 -4.86 -35.75 -8.59
CA GLU A 88 -4.82 -37.14 -8.09
C GLU A 88 -5.87 -37.35 -6.96
N GLY A 89 -6.55 -36.27 -6.55
CA GLY A 89 -7.53 -36.29 -5.48
C GLY A 89 -6.93 -36.12 -4.08
N ASP A 90 -5.64 -35.79 -3.98
CA ASP A 90 -5.00 -35.53 -2.70
C ASP A 90 -5.21 -34.07 -2.26
N LEU A 91 -5.43 -33.90 -0.95
CA LEU A 91 -5.59 -32.58 -0.35
C LEU A 91 -4.22 -31.98 -0.01
N GLU A 92 -3.95 -30.82 -0.56
CA GLU A 92 -2.75 -30.02 -0.24
C GLU A 92 -3.12 -28.79 0.60
N TRP A 93 -2.37 -28.55 1.65
CA TRP A 93 -2.45 -27.30 2.42
C TRP A 93 -1.43 -26.29 1.92
N LEU A 94 -1.94 -25.19 1.39
CA LEU A 94 -1.13 -24.09 0.89
C LEU A 94 -1.14 -22.95 1.90
N ILE A 95 0.00 -22.72 2.55
CA ILE A 95 0.14 -21.76 3.63
C ILE A 95 0.96 -20.56 3.14
N ARG A 96 0.40 -19.36 3.23
CA ARG A 96 1.06 -18.13 2.82
C ARG A 96 1.03 -17.06 3.92
N LYS A 97 2.17 -16.44 4.17
CA LYS A 97 2.25 -15.22 4.98
C LYS A 97 1.77 -14.04 4.15
N ASP A 98 0.59 -13.52 4.42
CA ASP A 98 0.04 -12.33 3.77
C ASP A 98 0.55 -11.04 4.40
N GLY A 99 0.78 -10.02 3.60
CA GLY A 99 1.27 -8.71 4.00
C GLY A 99 1.82 -7.92 2.82
N CYS A 100 2.47 -6.79 3.09
CA CYS A 100 3.00 -5.92 2.05
C CYS A 100 4.11 -6.62 1.24
N MET A 101 4.04 -6.46 -0.09
CA MET A 101 5.03 -7.00 -1.02
C MET A 101 6.22 -6.06 -1.24
N HIS A 102 6.16 -4.82 -0.77
CA HIS A 102 7.18 -3.79 -0.99
C HIS A 102 7.62 -3.76 -2.46
N CYS A 103 6.70 -3.32 -3.32
CA CYS A 103 6.90 -3.29 -4.77
C CYS A 103 8.07 -2.36 -5.15
N GLU A 104 8.82 -2.73 -6.20
CA GLU A 104 9.85 -1.84 -6.78
C GLU A 104 9.19 -0.61 -7.41
N ASP A 105 8.01 -0.79 -8.02
CA ASP A 105 7.15 0.28 -8.50
C ASP A 105 5.85 0.33 -7.68
N PRO A 106 5.83 1.05 -6.53
CA PRO A 106 4.73 0.98 -5.59
C PRO A 106 3.52 1.81 -6.03
N GLY A 107 2.43 1.13 -6.42
CA GLY A 107 1.18 1.77 -6.82
C GLY A 107 0.52 2.57 -5.69
N CYS A 108 0.67 2.15 -4.43
CA CYS A 108 0.19 2.89 -3.27
C CYS A 108 0.87 4.27 -3.13
N LEU A 109 2.19 4.36 -3.35
CA LEU A 109 2.94 5.62 -3.36
C LEU A 109 2.49 6.52 -4.51
N LYS A 110 2.35 5.95 -5.72
CA LYS A 110 1.88 6.69 -6.90
C LYS A 110 0.48 7.26 -6.71
N ALA A 111 -0.40 6.52 -6.04
CA ALA A 111 -1.78 6.96 -5.80
C ALA A 111 -1.89 8.01 -4.68
N CYS A 112 -0.94 8.06 -3.75
CA CYS A 112 -1.03 8.94 -2.60
C CYS A 112 -0.92 10.43 -2.97
N PRO A 113 -1.90 11.28 -2.56
CA PRO A 113 -1.87 12.71 -2.80
C PRO A 113 -1.15 13.50 -1.72
N SER A 114 -0.85 12.89 -0.56
CA SER A 114 -0.25 13.58 0.58
C SER A 114 1.28 13.52 0.52
N PRO A 115 1.97 14.68 0.56
CA PRO A 115 3.42 14.72 0.53
C PRO A 115 4.06 13.99 1.71
N GLY A 116 4.98 13.06 1.43
CA GLY A 116 5.73 12.36 2.47
C GLY A 116 4.95 11.34 3.29
N ALA A 117 3.64 11.10 3.03
CA ALA A 117 2.88 10.09 3.74
C ALA A 117 3.28 8.65 3.34
N ILE A 118 3.81 8.47 2.15
CA ILE A 118 4.39 7.21 1.69
C ILE A 118 5.77 7.51 1.11
N VAL A 119 6.76 6.78 1.56
CA VAL A 119 8.14 6.90 1.09
C VAL A 119 8.63 5.54 0.57
N GLN A 120 9.53 5.59 -0.39
CA GLN A 120 10.31 4.43 -0.80
C GLN A 120 11.78 4.74 -0.54
N TYR A 121 12.41 3.91 0.28
CA TYR A 121 13.83 4.01 0.56
C TYR A 121 14.65 3.37 -0.56
N THR A 122 15.91 3.75 -0.67
CA THR A 122 16.84 3.24 -1.70
C THR A 122 17.08 1.73 -1.60
N ASN A 123 16.94 1.15 -0.41
CA ASN A 123 17.03 -0.28 -0.19
C ASN A 123 15.79 -1.07 -0.63
N GLY A 124 14.74 -0.39 -1.15
CA GLY A 124 13.52 -0.99 -1.68
C GLY A 124 12.36 -1.06 -0.69
N ILE A 125 12.56 -0.68 0.56
CA ILE A 125 11.48 -0.66 1.54
C ILE A 125 10.50 0.46 1.19
N VAL A 126 9.21 0.15 1.14
CA VAL A 126 8.13 1.13 1.04
C VAL A 126 7.53 1.31 2.42
N ASP A 127 7.56 2.52 2.96
CA ASP A 127 7.11 2.84 4.31
C ASP A 127 5.97 3.85 4.32
N PHE A 128 5.17 3.84 5.39
CA PHE A 128 4.06 4.74 5.62
C PHE A 128 4.38 5.60 6.85
N HIS A 129 4.21 6.91 6.68
CA HIS A 129 4.40 7.91 7.71
C HIS A 129 3.02 8.44 8.08
N GLU A 130 2.46 7.91 9.16
CA GLU A 130 1.08 8.16 9.59
C GLU A 130 0.85 9.65 9.88
N GLU A 131 1.85 10.36 10.38
CA GLU A 131 1.79 11.79 10.69
C GLU A 131 1.46 12.67 9.47
N ASN A 132 1.81 12.19 8.27
CA ASN A 132 1.54 12.89 7.01
C ASN A 132 0.30 12.34 6.28
N CYS A 133 -0.36 11.32 6.84
CA CYS A 133 -1.50 10.66 6.21
C CYS A 133 -2.79 11.45 6.43
N ILE A 134 -3.55 11.68 5.34
CA ILE A 134 -4.86 12.37 5.37
C ILE A 134 -6.05 11.40 5.33
N GLY A 135 -5.84 10.09 5.38
CA GLY A 135 -6.91 9.10 5.43
C GLY A 135 -7.75 8.92 4.16
N CYS A 136 -7.30 9.41 3.01
CA CYS A 136 -8.09 9.41 1.77
C CYS A 136 -8.34 8.04 1.13
N GLY A 137 -7.63 6.98 1.54
CA GLY A 137 -7.79 5.61 1.05
C GLY A 137 -7.24 5.31 -0.35
N TYR A 138 -6.66 6.27 -1.09
CA TYR A 138 -6.15 6.02 -2.45
C TYR A 138 -5.02 5.00 -2.51
N CYS A 139 -4.28 4.81 -1.43
CA CYS A 139 -3.27 3.76 -1.32
C CYS A 139 -3.87 2.35 -1.40
N ILE A 140 -5.11 2.14 -0.95
CA ILE A 140 -5.83 0.87 -1.06
C ILE A 140 -6.12 0.58 -2.53
N THR A 141 -6.75 1.54 -3.23
CA THR A 141 -7.09 1.42 -4.66
C THR A 141 -5.85 1.30 -5.55
N GLY A 142 -4.74 1.94 -5.14
CA GLY A 142 -3.46 1.88 -5.86
C GLY A 142 -2.69 0.58 -5.63
N CYS A 143 -3.05 -0.23 -4.64
CA CYS A 143 -2.35 -1.47 -4.30
C CYS A 143 -2.96 -2.68 -5.00
N PRO A 144 -2.25 -3.33 -5.95
CA PRO A 144 -2.79 -4.50 -6.65
C PRO A 144 -2.88 -5.76 -5.77
N PHE A 145 -2.33 -5.71 -4.55
CA PHE A 145 -2.37 -6.78 -3.55
C PHE A 145 -3.39 -6.51 -2.44
N ASN A 146 -4.10 -5.39 -2.47
CA ASN A 146 -5.10 -5.00 -1.47
C ASN A 146 -4.56 -5.06 -0.02
N VAL A 147 -3.38 -4.49 0.22
CA VAL A 147 -2.72 -4.59 1.54
C VAL A 147 -3.01 -3.42 2.47
N PRO A 148 -2.94 -2.12 2.07
CA PRO A 148 -3.14 -1.03 3.01
C PRO A 148 -4.53 -1.06 3.66
N ARG A 149 -4.59 -0.69 4.93
CA ARG A 149 -5.86 -0.55 5.69
C ARG A 149 -5.93 0.82 6.32
N ILE A 150 -7.13 1.40 6.37
CA ILE A 150 -7.39 2.66 7.07
C ILE A 150 -7.95 2.32 8.44
N SER A 151 -7.31 2.85 9.46
CA SER A 151 -7.80 2.77 10.83
C SER A 151 -9.07 3.60 10.99
N LYS A 152 -10.04 3.04 11.70
CA LYS A 152 -11.27 3.74 12.06
C LYS A 152 -11.10 4.69 13.26
N GLN A 153 -10.00 4.53 14.01
CA GLN A 153 -9.73 5.30 15.22
C GLN A 153 -9.12 6.66 14.88
N ASP A 154 -8.11 6.68 14.02
CA ASP A 154 -7.35 7.89 13.70
C ASP A 154 -7.43 8.29 12.20
N ASN A 155 -8.17 7.50 11.39
CA ASN A 155 -8.34 7.71 9.96
C ASN A 155 -7.01 7.75 9.18
N ARG A 156 -6.01 6.95 9.59
CA ARG A 156 -4.70 6.85 8.94
C ARG A 156 -4.49 5.48 8.30
N ALA A 157 -3.57 5.42 7.34
CA ALA A 157 -3.28 4.19 6.60
C ALA A 157 -2.12 3.42 7.24
N TYR A 158 -2.29 2.11 7.37
CA TYR A 158 -1.33 1.21 7.97
C TYR A 158 -1.02 0.01 7.09
N LYS A 159 0.19 -0.50 7.17
CA LYS A 159 0.66 -1.74 6.55
C LYS A 159 2.01 -2.18 7.13
N CYS A 160 2.49 -3.37 6.75
CA CYS A 160 3.85 -3.82 7.06
C CYS A 160 4.92 -2.82 6.57
N THR A 161 5.82 -2.41 7.46
CA THR A 161 6.95 -1.48 7.21
C THR A 161 8.24 -2.20 6.80
N LEU A 162 8.24 -3.54 6.70
CA LEU A 162 9.42 -4.42 6.63
C LEU A 162 10.37 -4.21 7.83
N CYS A 163 9.86 -3.70 8.94
CA CYS A 163 10.65 -3.30 10.11
C CYS A 163 11.80 -2.37 9.70
N SER A 164 11.49 -1.26 9.01
CA SER A 164 12.46 -0.26 8.55
C SER A 164 13.37 0.24 9.68
N ASP A 165 12.82 0.39 10.88
CA ASP A 165 13.50 0.73 12.12
C ASP A 165 14.59 -0.30 12.51
N ARG A 166 14.29 -1.60 12.41
CA ARG A 166 15.24 -2.68 12.68
C ARG A 166 16.30 -2.76 11.59
N VAL A 167 15.87 -2.68 10.33
CA VAL A 167 16.80 -2.75 9.17
C VAL A 167 17.76 -1.58 9.17
N ALA A 168 17.33 -0.39 9.57
CA ALA A 168 18.18 0.80 9.69
C ALA A 168 19.36 0.60 10.66
N VAL A 169 19.19 -0.22 11.69
CA VAL A 169 20.25 -0.54 12.65
C VAL A 169 20.93 -1.91 12.39
N GLY A 170 20.74 -2.47 11.19
CA GLY A 170 21.36 -3.72 10.75
C GLY A 170 20.76 -4.99 11.36
N GLN A 171 19.52 -4.92 11.86
CA GLN A 171 18.79 -6.06 12.38
C GLN A 171 17.83 -6.64 11.31
N GLU A 172 17.58 -7.93 11.38
CA GLU A 172 16.57 -8.59 10.58
C GLU A 172 15.15 -8.15 10.99
N PRO A 173 14.17 -8.16 10.05
CA PRO A 173 12.76 -8.01 10.43
C PRO A 173 12.31 -9.01 11.49
N ALA A 174 11.44 -8.60 12.40
CA ALA A 174 11.00 -9.42 13.53
C ALA A 174 10.42 -10.79 13.08
N CYS A 175 9.65 -10.79 11.98
CA CYS A 175 9.08 -12.02 11.41
C CYS A 175 10.13 -12.99 10.84
N VAL A 176 11.28 -12.51 10.41
CA VAL A 176 12.41 -13.34 9.95
C VAL A 176 13.07 -14.00 11.15
N LYS A 177 13.45 -13.18 12.13
CA LYS A 177 14.16 -13.65 13.33
C LYS A 177 13.41 -14.73 14.11
N THR A 178 12.08 -14.67 14.11
CA THR A 178 11.24 -15.60 14.87
C THR A 178 10.88 -16.88 14.11
N CYS A 179 11.19 -17.01 12.82
CA CYS A 179 10.74 -18.14 12.01
C CYS A 179 11.47 -19.44 12.39
N PRO A 180 10.80 -20.43 13.04
CA PRO A 180 11.49 -21.60 13.58
C PRO A 180 11.99 -22.58 12.49
N THR A 181 11.38 -22.55 11.31
CA THR A 181 11.75 -23.43 10.19
C THR A 181 12.70 -22.78 9.19
N GLY A 182 13.03 -21.48 9.38
CA GLY A 182 13.78 -20.72 8.39
C GLY A 182 13.03 -20.54 7.06
N ALA A 183 11.71 -20.65 7.07
CA ALA A 183 10.89 -20.41 5.88
C ALA A 183 10.92 -18.94 5.44
N ILE A 184 11.22 -18.01 6.34
CA ILE A 184 11.36 -16.59 6.05
C ILE A 184 12.83 -16.21 6.19
N MET A 185 13.41 -15.71 5.10
CA MET A 185 14.80 -15.31 5.02
C MET A 185 14.90 -13.84 4.62
N PHE A 186 16.02 -13.19 4.97
CA PHE A 186 16.26 -11.78 4.67
C PHE A 186 17.72 -11.55 4.30
N GLY A 187 17.96 -10.72 3.32
CA GLY A 187 19.29 -10.39 2.85
C GLY A 187 19.27 -9.42 1.69
N THR A 188 20.34 -9.38 0.89
CA THR A 188 20.32 -8.63 -0.37
C THR A 188 19.31 -9.26 -1.34
N LYS A 189 18.73 -8.47 -2.24
CA LYS A 189 17.74 -8.98 -3.21
C LYS A 189 18.36 -10.04 -4.12
N GLU A 190 19.62 -9.86 -4.46
CA GLU A 190 20.39 -10.80 -5.29
C GLU A 190 20.59 -12.14 -4.57
N ASP A 191 21.05 -12.12 -3.30
CA ASP A 191 21.22 -13.34 -2.50
C ASP A 191 19.88 -14.08 -2.33
N MET A 192 18.80 -13.35 -2.08
CA MET A 192 17.48 -13.95 -1.93
C MET A 192 16.99 -14.59 -3.23
N LYS A 193 17.27 -14.00 -4.37
CA LYS A 193 16.96 -14.60 -5.69
C LYS A 193 17.80 -15.85 -5.95
N GLN A 194 19.07 -15.84 -5.57
CA GLN A 194 19.92 -17.01 -5.72
C GLN A 194 19.43 -18.17 -4.84
N GLN A 195 19.14 -17.90 -3.57
CA GLN A 195 18.59 -18.91 -2.66
C GLN A 195 17.24 -19.45 -3.14
N ALA A 196 16.41 -18.59 -3.74
CA ALA A 196 15.15 -19.03 -4.36
C ALA A 196 15.41 -19.96 -5.54
N ALA A 197 16.37 -19.64 -6.42
CA ALA A 197 16.71 -20.46 -7.56
C ALA A 197 17.20 -21.86 -7.13
N ASP A 198 18.11 -21.91 -6.15
CA ASP A 198 18.62 -23.17 -5.61
C ASP A 198 17.48 -24.02 -5.00
N ARG A 199 16.58 -23.36 -4.27
CA ARG A 199 15.44 -24.03 -3.67
C ARG A 199 14.44 -24.58 -4.69
N ILE A 200 14.21 -23.85 -5.77
CA ILE A 200 13.32 -24.28 -6.87
C ILE A 200 13.87 -25.54 -7.53
N VAL A 201 15.18 -25.65 -7.72
CA VAL A 201 15.81 -26.88 -8.25
C VAL A 201 15.52 -28.05 -7.31
N ASP A 202 15.80 -27.91 -6.01
CA ASP A 202 15.51 -28.95 -5.00
C ASP A 202 14.02 -29.37 -4.99
N LEU A 203 13.11 -28.42 -5.11
CA LEU A 203 11.67 -28.72 -5.15
C LEU A 203 11.27 -29.49 -6.42
N LYS A 204 11.83 -29.14 -7.57
CA LYS A 204 11.59 -29.88 -8.83
C LYS A 204 12.12 -31.29 -8.77
N ASP A 205 13.30 -31.50 -8.20
CA ASP A 205 13.88 -32.85 -7.99
C ASP A 205 13.01 -33.69 -7.04
N ARG A 206 12.27 -33.04 -6.13
CA ARG A 206 11.31 -33.69 -5.22
C ARG A 206 9.92 -33.87 -5.83
N GLY A 207 9.73 -33.56 -7.13
CA GLY A 207 8.48 -33.79 -7.85
C GLY A 207 7.57 -32.57 -8.04
N PHE A 208 7.88 -31.41 -7.43
CA PHE A 208 7.09 -30.17 -7.60
C PHE A 208 7.48 -29.45 -8.90
N GLN A 209 7.05 -29.98 -10.04
CA GLN A 209 7.48 -29.48 -11.38
C GLN A 209 7.10 -28.02 -11.62
N ASN A 210 6.01 -27.53 -11.02
CA ASN A 210 5.51 -26.15 -11.14
C ASN A 210 6.09 -25.21 -10.08
N ALA A 211 7.09 -25.67 -9.30
CA ALA A 211 7.75 -24.82 -8.32
C ALA A 211 8.45 -23.64 -8.99
N GLY A 212 8.31 -22.45 -8.40
CA GLY A 212 8.90 -21.24 -8.96
C GLY A 212 8.91 -20.07 -8.01
N LEU A 213 9.61 -19.01 -8.45
CA LEU A 213 9.69 -17.73 -7.75
C LEU A 213 8.53 -16.82 -8.15
N TYR A 214 7.80 -16.32 -7.18
CA TYR A 214 6.84 -15.26 -7.36
C TYR A 214 7.49 -13.90 -7.05
N ASP A 215 7.87 -13.19 -8.11
CA ASP A 215 8.42 -11.83 -8.14
C ASP A 215 7.80 -11.09 -9.33
N PRO A 216 6.54 -10.60 -9.21
CA PRO A 216 5.74 -10.19 -10.37
C PRO A 216 6.27 -8.93 -11.05
N ALA A 217 6.56 -9.02 -12.34
CA ALA A 217 7.10 -7.93 -13.16
C ALA A 217 6.13 -6.75 -13.34
N GLY A 218 4.82 -6.95 -13.21
CA GLY A 218 3.81 -5.90 -13.43
C GLY A 218 3.83 -4.75 -12.41
N VAL A 219 4.62 -4.91 -11.33
CA VAL A 219 4.93 -3.90 -10.31
C VAL A 219 6.45 -3.64 -10.20
N GLY A 220 7.20 -3.98 -11.26
CA GLY A 220 8.66 -3.84 -11.30
C GLY A 220 9.42 -4.91 -10.49
N GLY A 221 8.75 -5.94 -10.01
CA GLY A 221 9.23 -6.87 -9.00
C GLY A 221 8.91 -6.42 -7.59
N THR A 222 9.29 -7.23 -6.60
CA THR A 222 8.96 -7.00 -5.19
C THR A 222 10.17 -7.24 -4.28
N HIS A 223 10.12 -6.65 -3.08
CA HIS A 223 11.12 -6.88 -2.03
C HIS A 223 10.62 -7.90 -0.97
N VAL A 224 9.43 -8.47 -1.20
CA VAL A 224 8.94 -9.68 -0.54
C VAL A 224 8.58 -10.66 -1.63
N MET A 225 9.31 -11.76 -1.69
CA MET A 225 9.19 -12.77 -2.75
C MET A 225 8.77 -14.10 -2.14
N TYR A 226 8.12 -14.95 -2.94
CA TYR A 226 7.73 -16.29 -2.49
C TYR A 226 8.34 -17.37 -3.39
N VAL A 227 8.83 -18.44 -2.77
CA VAL A 227 9.01 -19.73 -3.45
C VAL A 227 7.71 -20.51 -3.27
N LEU A 228 7.02 -20.81 -4.37
CA LEU A 228 5.72 -21.48 -4.40
C LEU A 228 5.88 -22.89 -5.01
N HIS A 229 5.09 -23.86 -4.53
CA HIS A 229 4.98 -25.19 -5.20
C HIS A 229 4.25 -25.06 -6.54
N HIS A 230 3.24 -24.20 -6.62
CA HIS A 230 2.40 -23.95 -7.79
C HIS A 230 2.57 -22.50 -8.25
N ALA A 231 3.75 -22.13 -8.75
CA ALA A 231 4.02 -20.77 -9.23
C ALA A 231 3.27 -20.41 -10.52
N ASP A 232 2.82 -21.41 -11.27
CA ASP A 232 1.92 -21.28 -12.41
C ASP A 232 0.50 -20.85 -12.02
N LYS A 233 0.09 -21.14 -10.79
CA LYS A 233 -1.26 -20.84 -10.22
C LYS A 233 -1.16 -20.11 -8.87
N PRO A 234 -0.57 -18.92 -8.79
CA PRO A 234 -0.39 -18.23 -7.51
C PRO A 234 -1.72 -17.90 -6.83
N THR A 235 -2.83 -17.85 -7.56
CA THR A 235 -4.18 -17.61 -7.03
C THR A 235 -4.65 -18.68 -6.03
N LEU A 236 -4.07 -19.87 -6.04
CA LEU A 236 -4.32 -20.91 -5.05
C LEU A 236 -3.91 -20.50 -3.64
N TYR A 237 -2.93 -19.59 -3.53
CA TYR A 237 -2.44 -19.08 -2.25
C TYR A 237 -3.29 -17.87 -1.79
N HIS A 238 -4.54 -18.14 -1.44
CA HIS A 238 -5.50 -17.14 -0.97
C HIS A 238 -5.60 -15.94 -1.93
N GLY A 239 -5.81 -16.20 -3.22
CA GLY A 239 -6.03 -15.15 -4.22
C GLY A 239 -4.81 -14.27 -4.51
N LEU A 240 -3.58 -14.77 -4.31
CA LEU A 240 -2.38 -14.04 -4.71
C LEU A 240 -2.44 -13.75 -6.22
N PRO A 241 -2.42 -12.47 -6.67
CA PRO A 241 -2.70 -12.14 -8.06
C PRO A 241 -1.61 -12.66 -8.99
N GLN A 242 -1.99 -13.29 -10.09
CA GLN A 242 -1.05 -13.86 -11.05
C GLN A 242 -0.23 -12.78 -11.77
N ASN A 243 -0.85 -11.67 -12.15
CA ASN A 243 -0.20 -10.57 -12.85
C ASN A 243 -0.65 -9.21 -12.30
N PRO A 244 -0.22 -8.86 -11.08
CA PRO A 244 -0.59 -7.61 -10.46
C PRO A 244 -0.04 -6.44 -11.28
N LYS A 245 -0.92 -5.47 -11.59
CA LYS A 245 -0.55 -4.25 -12.33
C LYS A 245 -1.09 -3.03 -11.60
N ILE A 246 -0.33 -1.94 -11.67
CA ILE A 246 -0.81 -0.65 -11.20
C ILE A 246 -1.90 -0.14 -12.13
N SER A 247 -2.98 0.38 -11.58
CA SER A 247 -4.07 0.94 -12.38
C SER A 247 -3.57 2.07 -13.28
N VAL A 248 -3.87 1.97 -14.57
CA VAL A 248 -3.53 3.01 -15.57
C VAL A 248 -4.13 4.37 -15.18
N MET A 249 -5.28 4.37 -14.48
CA MET A 249 -5.92 5.59 -14.00
C MET A 249 -5.04 6.41 -13.05
N VAL A 250 -4.20 5.76 -12.24
CA VAL A 250 -3.23 6.44 -11.36
C VAL A 250 -2.20 7.22 -12.19
N SER A 251 -1.72 6.61 -13.29
CA SER A 251 -0.76 7.25 -14.19
C SER A 251 -1.39 8.38 -15.01
N ILE A 252 -2.62 8.18 -15.51
CA ILE A 252 -3.37 9.21 -16.24
C ILE A 252 -3.66 10.41 -15.34
N TRP A 253 -4.10 10.17 -14.11
CA TRP A 253 -4.41 11.24 -13.17
C TRP A 253 -3.20 12.12 -12.87
N LYS A 254 -2.05 11.53 -12.51
CA LYS A 254 -0.84 12.29 -12.18
C LYS A 254 -0.12 12.85 -13.40
N GLY A 255 -0.06 12.10 -14.49
CA GLY A 255 0.72 12.48 -15.67
C GLY A 255 0.00 13.44 -16.62
N LEU A 256 -1.33 13.39 -16.70
CA LEU A 256 -2.10 14.17 -17.68
C LEU A 256 -3.20 15.01 -17.04
N ALA A 257 -4.11 14.42 -16.28
CA ALA A 257 -5.30 15.10 -15.81
C ALA A 257 -4.98 16.21 -14.80
N LYS A 258 -4.07 15.97 -13.86
CA LYS A 258 -3.65 16.97 -12.86
C LYS A 258 -2.97 18.19 -13.49
N PRO A 259 -1.95 18.07 -14.36
CA PRO A 259 -1.33 19.24 -15.00
C PRO A 259 -2.29 19.98 -15.92
N LEU A 260 -3.19 19.29 -16.65
CA LEU A 260 -4.23 19.94 -17.47
C LEU A 260 -5.21 20.72 -16.61
N ALA A 261 -5.66 20.18 -15.49
CA ALA A 261 -6.55 20.87 -14.56
C ALA A 261 -5.88 22.12 -13.97
N LEU A 262 -4.61 22.04 -13.58
CA LEU A 262 -3.84 23.19 -13.09
C LEU A 262 -3.68 24.27 -14.17
N ALA A 263 -3.39 23.87 -15.42
CA ALA A 263 -3.31 24.79 -16.54
C ALA A 263 -4.66 25.47 -16.80
N GLY A 264 -5.77 24.73 -16.72
CA GLY A 264 -7.13 25.26 -16.84
C GLY A 264 -7.48 26.28 -15.76
N ILE A 265 -7.12 25.98 -14.50
CA ILE A 265 -7.29 26.93 -13.37
C ILE A 265 -6.46 28.20 -13.60
N ALA A 266 -5.20 28.06 -13.99
CA ALA A 266 -4.32 29.20 -14.28
C ALA A 266 -4.88 30.05 -15.42
N PHE A 267 -5.35 29.42 -16.52
CA PHE A 267 -6.00 30.09 -17.63
C PHE A 267 -7.26 30.84 -17.19
N ALA A 268 -8.13 30.19 -16.40
CA ALA A 268 -9.33 30.82 -15.89
C ALA A 268 -9.03 32.04 -14.99
N ALA A 269 -8.00 31.94 -14.14
CA ALA A 269 -7.55 33.07 -13.32
C ALA A 269 -7.04 34.25 -14.15
N VAL A 270 -6.22 33.98 -15.17
CA VAL A 270 -5.74 34.99 -16.10
C VAL A 270 -6.88 35.61 -16.90
N ALA A 271 -7.77 34.79 -17.45
CA ALA A 271 -8.94 35.27 -18.20
C ALA A 271 -9.86 36.13 -17.31
N GLY A 272 -10.10 35.69 -16.08
CA GLY A 272 -10.87 36.44 -15.08
C GLY A 272 -10.22 37.78 -14.73
N PHE A 273 -8.88 37.79 -14.56
CA PHE A 273 -8.16 39.05 -14.35
C PHE A 273 -8.32 40.03 -15.52
N PHE A 274 -8.15 39.57 -16.77
CA PHE A 274 -8.34 40.42 -17.94
C PHE A 274 -9.80 40.85 -18.11
N HIS A 275 -10.76 39.97 -17.79
CA HIS A 275 -12.17 40.33 -17.79
C HIS A 275 -12.45 41.45 -16.79
N TYR A 276 -11.98 41.27 -15.54
CA TYR A 276 -12.14 42.26 -14.48
C TYR A 276 -11.48 43.60 -14.84
N THR A 277 -10.29 43.62 -15.44
CA THR A 277 -9.62 44.88 -15.84
C THR A 277 -10.30 45.60 -17.01
N ARG A 278 -11.05 44.88 -17.86
CA ARG A 278 -11.75 45.47 -19.03
C ARG A 278 -13.18 45.88 -18.72
N VAL A 279 -13.88 45.09 -17.96
CA VAL A 279 -15.34 45.23 -17.70
C VAL A 279 -15.59 45.87 -16.33
N GLY A 280 -14.63 45.75 -15.42
CA GLY A 280 -14.76 46.21 -14.02
C GLY A 280 -15.65 45.27 -13.17
N PRO A 281 -15.79 45.55 -11.87
CA PRO A 281 -16.82 44.91 -11.08
C PRO A 281 -18.19 45.31 -11.63
N ASN A 282 -19.11 44.35 -11.71
CA ASN A 282 -20.51 44.69 -11.95
C ASN A 282 -20.93 45.69 -10.87
N GLU A 283 -21.13 46.93 -11.24
CA GLU A 283 -21.78 47.88 -10.36
C GLU A 283 -23.21 47.38 -10.20
N VAL A 284 -23.53 46.89 -9.01
CA VAL A 284 -24.89 46.55 -8.64
C VAL A 284 -25.65 47.89 -8.71
N THR A 285 -26.64 47.96 -9.57
CA THR A 285 -27.44 49.18 -9.68
C THR A 285 -28.32 49.32 -8.43
N GLU A 286 -28.61 50.57 -8.02
CA GLU A 286 -29.48 50.82 -6.87
C GLU A 286 -30.86 50.11 -7.00
N ALA A 287 -31.31 49.83 -8.24
CA ALA A 287 -32.51 49.10 -8.52
C ALA A 287 -32.36 47.59 -8.17
N GLU A 288 -31.21 46.98 -8.49
CA GLU A 288 -30.91 45.55 -8.18
C GLU A 288 -30.68 45.36 -6.68
N GLU A 289 -30.07 46.30 -5.97
CA GLU A 289 -29.96 46.30 -4.53
C GLU A 289 -31.34 46.38 -3.85
N ALA A 290 -32.24 47.29 -4.36
CA ALA A 290 -33.58 47.41 -3.84
C ALA A 290 -34.45 46.15 -4.06
N GLU A 291 -34.30 45.49 -5.23
CA GLU A 291 -34.98 44.23 -5.55
C GLU A 291 -34.47 43.07 -4.64
N ALA A 292 -33.17 42.93 -4.50
CA ALA A 292 -32.59 41.93 -3.60
C ALA A 292 -32.99 42.16 -2.12
N GLN A 293 -33.04 43.40 -1.68
CA GLN A 293 -33.53 43.75 -0.34
C GLN A 293 -35.01 43.44 -0.15
N HIS A 294 -35.84 43.67 -1.18
CA HIS A 294 -37.26 43.35 -1.14
C HIS A 294 -37.49 41.82 -1.03
N GLU A 295 -36.73 41.00 -1.78
CA GLU A 295 -36.78 39.53 -1.68
C GLU A 295 -36.39 39.03 -0.26
N VAL A 296 -35.36 39.60 0.33
CA VAL A 296 -34.93 39.25 1.68
C VAL A 296 -36.00 39.59 2.71
N ASP A 297 -36.64 40.78 2.58
CA ASP A 297 -37.68 41.24 3.50
C ASP A 297 -38.95 40.41 3.35
N GLU A 298 -39.30 39.98 2.13
CA GLU A 298 -40.44 39.12 1.84
C GLU A 298 -40.20 37.68 2.40
N ALA A 299 -39.01 37.13 2.22
CA ALA A 299 -38.62 35.85 2.82
C ALA A 299 -38.61 35.89 4.34
N ARG A 300 -38.26 37.03 4.95
CA ARG A 300 -38.30 37.22 6.39
C ARG A 300 -39.74 37.27 6.93
N ARG A 301 -40.64 38.06 6.26
CA ARG A 301 -42.04 38.14 6.65
C ARG A 301 -42.76 36.78 6.52
N SER A 302 -42.42 35.99 5.49
CA SER A 302 -43.04 34.67 5.32
C SER A 302 -42.53 33.67 6.40
N ARG A 303 -41.32 33.80 6.91
CA ARG A 303 -40.82 33.00 8.03
C ARG A 303 -41.51 33.45 9.36
N GLU A 304 -41.58 34.74 9.63
CA GLU A 304 -42.27 35.27 10.82
C GLU A 304 -43.76 34.85 10.87
N ALA A 305 -44.47 34.90 9.73
CA ALA A 305 -45.86 34.44 9.63
C ALA A 305 -45.99 32.91 9.83
N SER A 306 -44.97 32.11 9.44
CA SER A 306 -45.02 30.67 9.64
C SER A 306 -44.71 30.28 11.09
N ASP A 307 -43.95 31.08 11.80
CA ASP A 307 -43.63 30.86 13.22
C ASP A 307 -44.77 31.31 14.16
N GLU A 308 -45.53 32.34 13.80
CA GLU A 308 -46.76 32.77 14.53
C GLU A 308 -47.94 31.79 14.36
N ALA A 309 -47.91 30.96 13.28
CA ALA A 309 -48.96 29.95 13.00
C ALA A 309 -48.67 28.57 13.68
N ARG A 310 -47.59 28.44 14.40
CA ARG A 310 -47.20 27.24 15.16
C ARG A 310 -47.40 27.44 16.67
#